data_ca35a04160eeed88fbe2df3859b2415f
#
_entry.id   ca35a04160eeed88fbe2df3859b2415f
#
_cell.length_a   1.000
_cell.length_b   1.000
_cell.length_c   1.000
_cell.angle_alpha   90.00
_cell.angle_beta   90.00
_cell.angle_gamma   90.00
#
_symmetry.space_group_name_H-M   'P 1'
#
loop_
_entity.id
_entity.type
_entity.pdbx_description
1 polymer ?
#
loop_
_entity_poly.entity_id
_entity_poly.type
_entity_poly.pdbx_seq_one_letter_code
_entity_poly.pdbx_strand_id
1 'polypeptide(L)'
;MVGGAYSSEFPSDGIRCFDEAMDSLSEKMSSLGFPLALYTHIDNPRRPDGNYNPLPLTVRNFPKNWDRLWHRYSRMDPYYHAAVNSSYVVDWQKVRAVDELCDVQHEACHYLDDVGISQGITGPIHHHGGGFTAVSAICATSETDWPLMFRQVSEQVFVTAHRFHDKYYGLYASENGEKQASPLSARESEVIRWVAHGKTVPEIATILERSPETIKFHVKNAYAKLGARNRGHAVSQAARLGLL
;
A
#
# COMPACT_ATOMS: atom_id res chain seq x y z
N MET A 1 0.34 19.38 -12.77
CA MET A 1 0.28 18.58 -13.99
C MET A 1 1.70 18.11 -14.31
N VAL A 2 2.06 16.91 -13.84
CA VAL A 2 3.31 16.20 -14.21
C VAL A 2 2.92 14.73 -14.37
N GLY A 3 2.00 14.47 -15.25
CA GLY A 3 1.49 13.12 -15.51
C GLY A 3 1.48 12.84 -17.02
N GLY A 4 2.64 12.63 -17.63
CA GLY A 4 2.62 12.46 -19.07
C GLY A 4 3.70 11.65 -19.76
N ALA A 5 4.67 11.06 -19.03
CA ALA A 5 5.80 10.43 -19.71
C ALA A 5 6.02 8.92 -19.45
N TYR A 6 5.20 8.24 -18.63
CA TYR A 6 5.48 6.87 -18.18
C TYR A 6 4.38 5.84 -18.48
N SER A 7 3.42 6.13 -19.37
CA SER A 7 2.16 5.36 -19.48
C SER A 7 2.18 4.18 -20.48
N SER A 8 3.32 3.73 -21.02
CA SER A 8 3.34 2.79 -22.14
C SER A 8 3.39 1.30 -21.79
N GLU A 9 3.50 0.90 -20.52
CA GLU A 9 3.63 -0.51 -20.14
C GLU A 9 2.31 -1.24 -19.90
N PHE A 10 1.27 -0.53 -19.56
CA PHE A 10 -0.06 -1.09 -19.36
C PHE A 10 -1.04 -0.43 -20.34
N PRO A 11 -1.99 -1.18 -20.93
CA PRO A 11 -2.95 -0.61 -21.86
C PRO A 11 -3.73 0.55 -21.25
N SER A 12 -3.84 1.66 -21.99
CA SER A 12 -4.58 2.83 -21.53
C SER A 12 -6.08 2.71 -21.78
N ASP A 13 -6.50 1.90 -22.74
CA ASP A 13 -7.87 1.80 -23.21
C ASP A 13 -8.43 0.39 -22.96
N GLY A 14 -9.65 0.33 -22.41
CA GLY A 14 -10.42 -0.90 -22.27
C GLY A 14 -10.54 -1.44 -20.85
N ILE A 15 -9.65 -1.12 -19.90
CA ILE A 15 -9.73 -1.60 -18.51
C ILE A 15 -10.74 -0.74 -17.74
N ARG A 16 -11.82 -1.39 -17.25
CA ARG A 16 -12.97 -0.73 -16.62
C ARG A 16 -13.10 -1.03 -15.13
N CYS A 17 -12.49 -2.11 -14.66
CA CYS A 17 -12.54 -2.54 -13.27
C CYS A 17 -11.15 -3.01 -12.80
N PHE A 18 -10.98 -3.10 -11.49
CA PHE A 18 -9.71 -3.53 -10.91
C PHE A 18 -9.40 -5.00 -11.22
N ASP A 19 -10.42 -5.83 -11.40
CA ASP A 19 -10.24 -7.23 -11.78
C ASP A 19 -9.57 -7.37 -13.17
N GLU A 20 -10.02 -6.63 -14.18
CA GLU A 20 -9.37 -6.56 -15.50
C GLU A 20 -7.92 -6.01 -15.40
N ALA A 21 -7.69 -5.04 -14.50
CA ALA A 21 -6.35 -4.52 -14.26
C ALA A 21 -5.43 -5.61 -13.70
N MET A 22 -5.91 -6.43 -12.79
CA MET A 22 -5.16 -7.57 -12.23
C MET A 22 -4.80 -8.62 -13.28
N ASP A 23 -5.64 -8.84 -14.29
CA ASP A 23 -5.30 -9.71 -15.42
C ASP A 23 -4.12 -9.14 -16.21
N SER A 24 -4.12 -7.85 -16.50
CA SER A 24 -3.00 -7.16 -17.16
C SER A 24 -1.70 -7.22 -16.33
N LEU A 25 -1.79 -7.10 -15.00
CA LEU A 25 -0.65 -7.29 -14.10
C LEU A 25 -0.10 -8.73 -14.20
N SER A 26 -1.00 -9.72 -14.18
CA SER A 26 -0.64 -11.13 -14.26
C SER A 26 0.08 -11.47 -15.57
N GLU A 27 -0.41 -10.96 -16.70
CA GLU A 27 0.25 -11.11 -18.00
C GLU A 27 1.66 -10.50 -17.99
N LYS A 28 1.79 -9.30 -17.44
CA LYS A 28 3.09 -8.63 -17.33
C LYS A 28 4.06 -9.40 -16.43
N MET A 29 3.62 -9.87 -15.27
CA MET A 29 4.46 -10.69 -14.38
C MET A 29 4.85 -12.01 -15.01
N SER A 30 3.93 -12.65 -15.74
CA SER A 30 4.20 -13.88 -16.50
C SER A 30 5.28 -13.67 -17.58
N SER A 31 5.29 -12.53 -18.25
CA SER A 31 6.34 -12.18 -19.22
C SER A 31 7.73 -12.01 -18.60
N LEU A 32 7.80 -11.76 -17.28
CA LEU A 32 9.03 -11.69 -16.50
C LEU A 32 9.42 -13.04 -15.86
N GLY A 33 8.65 -14.11 -16.11
CA GLY A 33 8.90 -15.43 -15.56
C GLY A 33 8.16 -15.75 -14.26
N PHE A 34 7.18 -14.92 -13.86
CA PHE A 34 6.41 -15.08 -12.63
C PHE A 34 4.93 -15.42 -12.97
N PRO A 35 4.53 -16.66 -12.90
CA PRO A 35 3.16 -17.06 -13.25
C PRO A 35 2.10 -16.57 -12.25
N LEU A 36 2.48 -16.28 -11.02
CA LEU A 36 1.57 -15.85 -9.95
C LEU A 36 1.76 -14.37 -9.67
N ALA A 37 0.66 -13.64 -9.52
CA ALA A 37 0.67 -12.22 -9.19
C ALA A 37 -0.23 -11.92 -7.99
N LEU A 38 0.22 -11.02 -7.11
CA LEU A 38 -0.51 -10.56 -5.95
C LEU A 38 -0.49 -9.05 -5.89
N TYR A 39 -1.62 -8.46 -5.55
CA TYR A 39 -1.76 -7.05 -5.16
C TYR A 39 -2.45 -6.97 -3.80
N THR A 40 -1.99 -6.05 -2.98
CA THR A 40 -2.64 -5.70 -1.72
C THR A 40 -2.51 -4.22 -1.45
N HIS A 41 -3.52 -3.64 -0.80
CA HIS A 41 -3.47 -2.29 -0.25
C HIS A 41 -4.12 -2.26 1.13
N ILE A 42 -3.55 -1.52 2.05
CA ILE A 42 -4.07 -1.32 3.40
C ILE A 42 -3.70 0.07 3.92
N ASP A 43 -4.69 0.80 4.43
CA ASP A 43 -4.50 2.14 5.01
C ASP A 43 -3.61 2.15 6.25
N ASN A 44 -3.73 1.13 7.08
CA ASN A 44 -3.03 1.02 8.36
C ASN A 44 -2.43 -0.38 8.50
N PRO A 45 -1.19 -0.60 8.06
CA PRO A 45 -0.53 -1.91 8.17
C PRO A 45 -0.26 -2.31 9.62
N ARG A 46 -0.08 -1.32 10.53
CA ARG A 46 0.18 -1.55 11.95
C ARG A 46 -1.00 -1.15 12.82
N ARG A 47 -1.28 -1.98 13.81
CA ARG A 47 -2.24 -1.72 14.87
C ARG A 47 -1.62 -0.84 15.97
N PRO A 48 -2.45 -0.19 16.82
CA PRO A 48 -1.94 0.59 17.96
C PRO A 48 -1.12 -0.25 18.96
N ASP A 49 -1.33 -1.56 19.01
CA ASP A 49 -0.59 -2.51 19.86
C ASP A 49 0.75 -2.97 19.24
N GLY A 50 1.11 -2.42 18.06
CA GLY A 50 2.34 -2.75 17.33
C GLY A 50 2.23 -3.96 16.41
N ASN A 51 1.17 -4.76 16.52
CA ASN A 51 0.93 -5.91 15.66
C ASN A 51 0.51 -5.48 14.25
N TYR A 52 0.63 -6.39 13.29
CA TYR A 52 0.19 -6.15 11.92
C TYR A 52 -1.30 -6.47 11.72
N ASN A 53 -1.97 -5.66 10.91
CA ASN A 53 -3.28 -5.99 10.39
C ASN A 53 -3.15 -7.03 9.26
N PRO A 54 -4.11 -7.96 9.12
CA PRO A 54 -4.11 -8.87 7.97
C PRO A 54 -4.31 -8.08 6.67
N LEU A 55 -3.59 -8.49 5.62
CA LEU A 55 -3.71 -7.86 4.30
C LEU A 55 -4.94 -8.37 3.54
N PRO A 56 -5.72 -7.50 2.92
CA PRO A 56 -6.63 -7.90 1.86
C PRO A 56 -5.82 -8.26 0.62
N LEU A 57 -5.94 -9.49 0.12
CA LEU A 57 -5.15 -9.98 -0.99
C LEU A 57 -6.01 -10.14 -2.24
N THR A 58 -5.58 -9.55 -3.35
CA THR A 58 -6.09 -9.83 -4.69
C THR A 58 -5.02 -10.58 -5.46
N VAL A 59 -5.33 -11.80 -5.90
CA VAL A 59 -4.36 -12.72 -6.48
C VAL A 59 -4.75 -13.19 -7.87
N ARG A 60 -3.75 -13.63 -8.65
CA ARG A 60 -3.93 -14.27 -9.96
C ARG A 60 -3.12 -15.55 -10.06
N ASN A 61 -3.75 -16.57 -10.64
CA ASN A 61 -3.18 -17.89 -10.91
C ASN A 61 -2.71 -18.68 -9.68
N PHE A 62 -3.12 -18.29 -8.48
CA PHE A 62 -2.77 -19.00 -7.26
C PHE A 62 -3.35 -20.43 -7.25
N PRO A 63 -2.67 -21.39 -6.60
CA PRO A 63 -3.17 -22.76 -6.48
C PRO A 63 -4.53 -22.81 -5.81
N LYS A 64 -5.37 -23.79 -6.19
CA LYS A 64 -6.69 -23.96 -5.55
C LYS A 64 -6.53 -24.20 -4.04
N ASN A 65 -7.37 -23.54 -3.24
CA ASN A 65 -7.38 -23.65 -1.78
C ASN A 65 -6.10 -23.20 -1.07
N TRP A 66 -5.25 -22.38 -1.72
CA TRP A 66 -4.06 -21.80 -1.11
C TRP A 66 -4.37 -21.00 0.16
N ASP A 67 -5.55 -20.38 0.21
CA ASP A 67 -6.03 -19.53 1.30
C ASP A 67 -6.63 -20.32 2.48
N ARG A 68 -6.84 -21.65 2.33
CA ARG A 68 -7.56 -22.46 3.32
C ARG A 68 -7.04 -22.34 4.75
N LEU A 69 -5.72 -22.28 4.92
CA LEU A 69 -5.08 -22.05 6.22
C LEU A 69 -4.37 -20.70 6.33
N TRP A 70 -4.33 -19.92 5.23
CA TRP A 70 -3.58 -18.67 5.21
C TRP A 70 -4.08 -17.65 6.24
N HIS A 71 -5.38 -17.64 6.56
CA HIS A 71 -5.93 -16.79 7.60
C HIS A 71 -5.25 -16.98 8.97
N ARG A 72 -4.69 -18.16 9.24
CA ARG A 72 -3.93 -18.47 10.47
C ARG A 72 -2.57 -17.77 10.49
N TYR A 73 -1.93 -17.64 9.33
CA TYR A 73 -0.57 -17.12 9.18
C TYR A 73 -0.50 -15.67 8.75
N SER A 74 -1.58 -15.13 8.18
CA SER A 74 -1.60 -13.82 7.50
C SER A 74 -1.09 -12.64 8.33
N ARG A 75 -1.22 -12.69 9.66
CA ARG A 75 -0.69 -11.66 10.56
C ARG A 75 0.80 -11.81 10.85
N MET A 76 1.35 -12.99 10.64
CA MET A 76 2.74 -13.34 10.91
C MET A 76 3.51 -13.59 9.61
N ASP A 77 2.94 -13.21 8.46
CA ASP A 77 3.57 -13.33 7.16
C ASP A 77 4.94 -12.62 7.15
N PRO A 78 6.05 -13.35 7.04
CA PRO A 78 7.38 -12.76 7.11
C PRO A 78 7.67 -11.85 5.91
N TYR A 79 7.09 -12.12 4.74
CA TYR A 79 7.27 -11.31 3.53
C TYR A 79 6.57 -9.97 3.66
N TYR A 80 5.37 -9.97 4.25
CA TYR A 80 4.65 -8.75 4.57
C TYR A 80 5.43 -7.89 5.58
N HIS A 81 5.91 -8.51 6.68
CA HIS A 81 6.68 -7.79 7.68
C HIS A 81 7.95 -7.19 7.08
N ALA A 82 8.67 -7.94 6.23
CA ALA A 82 9.84 -7.44 5.53
C ALA A 82 9.48 -6.30 4.57
N ALA A 83 8.39 -6.43 3.80
CA ALA A 83 7.98 -5.44 2.83
C ALA A 83 7.56 -4.10 3.46
N VAL A 84 6.81 -4.13 4.57
CA VAL A 84 6.43 -2.89 5.30
C VAL A 84 7.66 -2.13 5.84
N ASN A 85 8.77 -2.82 6.08
CA ASN A 85 9.99 -2.21 6.61
C ASN A 85 11.07 -1.96 5.52
N SER A 86 10.76 -2.23 4.24
CA SER A 86 11.67 -2.01 3.12
C SER A 86 11.18 -0.90 2.22
N SER A 87 12.10 -0.11 1.67
CA SER A 87 11.84 0.88 0.62
C SER A 87 12.17 0.37 -0.79
N TYR A 88 12.67 -0.84 -0.90
CA TYR A 88 13.04 -1.49 -2.17
C TYR A 88 12.47 -2.91 -2.23
N VAL A 89 12.66 -3.60 -3.35
CA VAL A 89 12.13 -4.96 -3.52
C VAL A 89 12.60 -5.92 -2.44
N VAL A 90 11.71 -6.76 -2.00
CA VAL A 90 11.95 -7.81 -1.01
C VAL A 90 12.14 -9.13 -1.73
N ASP A 91 13.29 -9.74 -1.54
CA ASP A 91 13.62 -11.09 -1.98
C ASP A 91 13.12 -12.10 -0.94
N TRP A 92 12.14 -12.92 -1.29
CA TRP A 92 11.57 -13.91 -0.37
C TRP A 92 12.59 -14.94 0.12
N GLN A 93 13.57 -15.30 -0.71
CA GLN A 93 14.61 -16.25 -0.31
C GLN A 93 15.51 -15.66 0.78
N LYS A 94 15.82 -14.36 0.69
CA LYS A 94 16.58 -13.68 1.73
C LYS A 94 15.79 -13.57 3.03
N VAL A 95 14.47 -13.32 2.95
CA VAL A 95 13.62 -13.28 4.15
C VAL A 95 13.60 -14.65 4.85
N ARG A 96 13.53 -15.74 4.09
CA ARG A 96 13.55 -17.11 4.64
C ARG A 96 14.89 -17.49 5.28
N ALA A 97 15.98 -16.91 4.79
CA ALA A 97 17.33 -17.19 5.27
C ALA A 97 17.71 -16.43 6.55
N VAL A 98 16.81 -15.60 7.10
CA VAL A 98 17.07 -14.86 8.35
C VAL A 98 16.87 -15.76 9.55
N ASP A 99 17.86 -15.86 10.41
CA ASP A 99 17.83 -16.68 11.65
C ASP A 99 16.82 -16.19 12.71
N GLU A 100 16.23 -15.02 12.49
CA GLU A 100 15.35 -14.34 13.45
C GLU A 100 13.85 -14.64 13.23
N LEU A 101 13.49 -15.51 12.28
CA LEU A 101 12.08 -15.90 12.08
C LEU A 101 11.59 -16.72 13.29
N CYS A 102 10.41 -16.37 13.81
CA CYS A 102 9.76 -17.18 14.85
C CYS A 102 9.13 -18.44 14.26
N ASP A 103 8.80 -19.42 15.13
CA ASP A 103 8.23 -20.71 14.72
C ASP A 103 7.00 -20.57 13.80
N VAL A 104 6.10 -19.63 14.12
CA VAL A 104 4.90 -19.39 13.31
C VAL A 104 5.23 -18.86 11.90
N GLN A 105 6.29 -18.07 11.78
CA GLN A 105 6.76 -17.58 10.48
C GLN A 105 7.41 -18.69 9.66
N HIS A 106 8.16 -19.59 10.30
CA HIS A 106 8.65 -20.81 9.66
C HIS A 106 7.51 -21.70 9.20
N GLU A 107 6.48 -21.93 10.04
CA GLU A 107 5.28 -22.67 9.65
C GLU A 107 4.57 -22.01 8.44
N ALA A 108 4.49 -20.68 8.40
CA ALA A 108 3.91 -19.95 7.27
C ALA A 108 4.70 -20.19 5.97
N CYS A 109 6.03 -20.15 6.02
CA CYS A 109 6.88 -20.45 4.87
C CYS A 109 6.68 -21.90 4.38
N HIS A 110 6.67 -22.88 5.29
CA HIS A 110 6.42 -24.27 4.94
C HIS A 110 5.03 -24.50 4.33
N TYR A 111 4.01 -23.85 4.92
CA TYR A 111 2.67 -23.91 4.33
C TYR A 111 2.62 -23.39 2.90
N LEU A 112 3.30 -22.29 2.61
CA LEU A 112 3.36 -21.74 1.26
C LEU A 112 4.09 -22.69 0.30
N ASP A 113 5.17 -23.34 0.75
CA ASP A 113 5.86 -24.36 -0.04
C ASP A 113 4.94 -25.55 -0.39
N ASP A 114 4.19 -26.05 0.60
CA ASP A 114 3.26 -27.16 0.45
C ASP A 114 2.15 -26.85 -0.57
N VAL A 115 1.73 -25.60 -0.69
CA VAL A 115 0.74 -25.17 -1.68
C VAL A 115 1.35 -24.66 -2.98
N GLY A 116 2.68 -24.78 -3.17
CA GLY A 116 3.37 -24.45 -4.42
C GLY A 116 3.64 -22.94 -4.58
N ILE A 117 3.81 -22.22 -3.50
CA ILE A 117 4.16 -20.77 -3.47
C ILE A 117 5.51 -20.62 -2.76
N SER A 118 6.61 -20.74 -3.47
CA SER A 118 7.93 -20.89 -2.82
C SER A 118 8.88 -19.70 -2.97
N GLN A 119 8.90 -19.04 -4.10
CA GLN A 119 9.83 -17.96 -4.40
C GLN A 119 9.09 -16.73 -4.91
N GLY A 120 9.52 -15.55 -4.53
CA GLY A 120 8.86 -14.33 -4.95
C GLY A 120 9.69 -13.06 -4.72
N ILE A 121 9.26 -12.03 -5.41
CA ILE A 121 9.75 -10.65 -5.27
C ILE A 121 8.56 -9.78 -4.93
N THR A 122 8.65 -9.03 -3.85
CA THR A 122 7.63 -8.04 -3.49
C THR A 122 8.14 -6.63 -3.70
N GLY A 123 7.42 -5.84 -4.50
CA GLY A 123 7.63 -4.40 -4.63
C GLY A 123 6.74 -3.65 -3.63
N PRO A 124 7.32 -3.09 -2.55
CA PRO A 124 6.58 -2.31 -1.57
C PRO A 124 6.33 -0.89 -2.06
N ILE A 125 5.18 -0.32 -1.70
CA ILE A 125 4.79 1.06 -1.98
C ILE A 125 4.24 1.67 -0.70
N HIS A 126 4.93 2.67 -0.18
CA HIS A 126 4.53 3.39 1.03
C HIS A 126 3.78 4.66 0.67
N HIS A 127 2.66 4.88 1.35
CA HIS A 127 1.82 6.05 1.11
C HIS A 127 2.01 7.11 2.20
N HIS A 128 1.79 8.36 1.82
CA HIS A 128 1.67 9.44 2.79
C HIS A 128 0.59 9.06 3.82
N GLY A 129 0.91 9.23 5.11
CA GLY A 129 -0.03 8.88 6.18
C GLY A 129 0.00 7.42 6.64
N GLY A 130 0.95 6.62 6.15
CA GLY A 130 1.24 5.30 6.68
C GLY A 130 0.52 4.14 6.01
N GLY A 131 -0.24 4.39 4.94
CA GLY A 131 -0.81 3.34 4.11
C GLY A 131 0.29 2.53 3.40
N PHE A 132 -0.03 1.30 3.03
CA PHE A 132 0.90 0.38 2.41
C PHE A 132 0.23 -0.39 1.27
N THR A 133 0.94 -0.49 0.16
CA THR A 133 0.61 -1.35 -0.98
C THR A 133 1.77 -2.29 -1.24
N ALA A 134 1.49 -3.50 -1.65
CA ALA A 134 2.50 -4.39 -2.20
C ALA A 134 2.01 -5.06 -3.47
N VAL A 135 2.92 -5.21 -4.41
CA VAL A 135 2.74 -6.05 -5.59
C VAL A 135 3.79 -7.14 -5.54
N SER A 136 3.37 -8.39 -5.60
CA SER A 136 4.29 -9.52 -5.58
C SER A 136 4.23 -10.31 -6.88
N ALA A 137 5.41 -10.59 -7.42
CA ALA A 137 5.64 -11.50 -8.53
C ALA A 137 6.18 -12.81 -7.96
N ILE A 138 5.52 -13.93 -8.23
CA ILE A 138 5.74 -15.19 -7.49
C ILE A 138 5.91 -16.36 -8.45
N CYS A 139 6.91 -17.21 -8.18
CA CYS A 139 7.14 -18.48 -8.85
C CYS A 139 6.48 -19.62 -8.08
N ALA A 140 5.94 -20.58 -8.84
CA ALA A 140 5.33 -21.80 -8.29
C ALA A 140 6.37 -22.90 -7.98
N THR A 141 7.58 -22.82 -8.53
CA THR A 141 8.62 -23.86 -8.41
C THR A 141 9.99 -23.24 -8.15
N SER A 142 10.86 -24.01 -7.48
CA SER A 142 12.22 -23.61 -7.10
C SER A 142 13.29 -23.99 -8.13
N GLU A 143 12.93 -24.23 -9.39
CA GLU A 143 13.82 -24.82 -10.39
C GLU A 143 14.84 -23.85 -11.00
N THR A 144 14.78 -22.57 -10.67
CA THR A 144 15.56 -21.54 -11.34
C THR A 144 16.78 -21.15 -10.50
N ASP A 145 17.89 -20.74 -11.16
CA ASP A 145 18.98 -20.02 -10.52
C ASP A 145 18.43 -18.67 -10.00
N TRP A 146 17.84 -18.72 -8.82
CA TRP A 146 17.16 -17.60 -8.21
C TRP A 146 18.04 -16.35 -8.08
N PRO A 147 19.32 -16.43 -7.65
CA PRO A 147 20.17 -15.26 -7.56
C PRO A 147 20.40 -14.56 -8.89
N LEU A 148 20.46 -15.32 -9.97
CA LEU A 148 20.60 -14.76 -11.32
C LEU A 148 19.29 -14.12 -11.78
N MET A 149 18.17 -14.84 -11.65
CA MET A 149 16.85 -14.33 -11.99
C MET A 149 16.52 -13.06 -11.21
N PHE A 150 16.72 -13.05 -9.90
CA PHE A 150 16.47 -11.89 -9.06
C PHE A 150 17.24 -10.65 -9.57
N ARG A 151 18.52 -10.79 -9.86
CA ARG A 151 19.34 -9.68 -10.39
C ARG A 151 18.86 -9.15 -11.73
N GLN A 152 18.31 -10.02 -12.58
CA GLN A 152 17.86 -9.64 -13.93
C GLN A 152 16.51 -8.92 -13.93
N VAL A 153 15.60 -9.26 -13.01
CA VAL A 153 14.20 -8.82 -13.09
C VAL A 153 13.71 -7.99 -11.90
N SER A 154 14.45 -7.91 -10.80
CA SER A 154 13.99 -7.21 -9.59
C SER A 154 13.64 -5.75 -9.81
N GLU A 155 14.44 -5.02 -10.59
CA GLU A 155 14.15 -3.62 -10.94
C GLU A 155 12.90 -3.51 -11.82
N GLN A 156 12.69 -4.45 -12.73
CA GLN A 156 11.51 -4.46 -13.60
C GLN A 156 10.25 -4.75 -12.78
N VAL A 157 10.31 -5.69 -11.84
CA VAL A 157 9.20 -5.94 -10.90
C VAL A 157 8.89 -4.70 -10.06
N PHE A 158 9.92 -4.03 -9.54
CA PHE A 158 9.74 -2.79 -8.76
C PHE A 158 9.05 -1.69 -9.57
N VAL A 159 9.56 -1.41 -10.76
CA VAL A 159 8.99 -0.38 -11.65
C VAL A 159 7.56 -0.76 -12.07
N THR A 160 7.32 -2.02 -12.42
CA THR A 160 5.99 -2.53 -12.79
C THR A 160 4.99 -2.37 -11.65
N ALA A 161 5.40 -2.70 -10.41
CA ALA A 161 4.55 -2.53 -9.22
C ALA A 161 4.08 -1.08 -9.03
N HIS A 162 5.01 -0.14 -9.11
CA HIS A 162 4.69 1.29 -8.94
C HIS A 162 3.82 1.83 -10.09
N ARG A 163 4.13 1.49 -11.33
CA ARG A 163 3.35 1.91 -12.50
C ARG A 163 1.94 1.33 -12.48
N PHE A 164 1.80 0.07 -12.12
CA PHE A 164 0.51 -0.57 -11.96
C PHE A 164 -0.33 0.14 -10.90
N HIS A 165 0.24 0.36 -9.72
CA HIS A 165 -0.43 1.03 -8.62
C HIS A 165 -0.85 2.46 -9.01
N ASP A 166 0.08 3.27 -9.52
CA ASP A 166 -0.19 4.65 -9.92
C ASP A 166 -1.35 4.74 -10.93
N LYS A 167 -1.41 3.78 -11.86
CA LYS A 167 -2.43 3.75 -12.90
C LYS A 167 -3.80 3.25 -12.43
N TYR A 168 -3.84 2.21 -11.60
CA TYR A 168 -5.08 1.48 -11.31
C TYR A 168 -5.56 1.58 -9.86
N TYR A 169 -4.84 2.27 -8.99
CA TYR A 169 -5.28 2.47 -7.60
C TYR A 169 -6.66 3.13 -7.51
N GLY A 170 -6.98 4.06 -8.42
CA GLY A 170 -8.29 4.70 -8.45
C GLY A 170 -9.46 3.73 -8.67
N LEU A 171 -9.27 2.68 -9.48
CA LEU A 171 -10.26 1.61 -9.66
C LEU A 171 -10.37 0.77 -8.39
N TYR A 172 -9.24 0.34 -7.83
CA TYR A 172 -9.21 -0.39 -6.56
C TYR A 172 -9.93 0.34 -5.44
N ALA A 173 -9.60 1.62 -5.23
CA ALA A 173 -10.20 2.46 -4.19
C ALA A 173 -11.72 2.63 -4.37
N SER A 174 -12.17 2.82 -5.61
CA SER A 174 -13.59 2.95 -5.94
C SER A 174 -14.39 1.69 -5.61
N GLU A 175 -13.85 0.51 -5.95
CA GLU A 175 -14.52 -0.77 -5.74
C GLU A 175 -14.52 -1.21 -4.28
N ASN A 176 -13.48 -0.86 -3.53
CA ASN A 176 -13.35 -1.22 -2.11
C ASN A 176 -13.97 -0.19 -1.16
N GLY A 177 -14.68 0.82 -1.70
CA GLY A 177 -15.39 1.81 -0.89
C GLY A 177 -14.45 2.71 -0.09
N GLU A 178 -13.20 2.83 -0.50
CA GLU A 178 -12.28 3.79 0.08
C GLU A 178 -12.83 5.20 -0.19
N LYS A 179 -13.41 5.78 0.84
CA LYS A 179 -13.93 7.13 0.77
C LYS A 179 -12.75 8.07 0.51
N GLN A 180 -12.67 8.59 -0.70
CA GLN A 180 -11.88 9.80 -0.90
C GLN A 180 -12.41 10.82 0.11
N ALA A 181 -11.56 11.19 1.07
CA ALA A 181 -11.91 12.23 2.03
C ALA A 181 -12.36 13.45 1.23
N SER A 182 -13.50 14.04 1.62
CA SER A 182 -13.97 15.27 0.97
C SER A 182 -12.83 16.29 0.97
N PRO A 183 -12.40 16.77 -0.20
CA PRO A 183 -11.21 17.62 -0.27
C PRO A 183 -11.43 18.87 0.57
N LEU A 184 -10.45 19.18 1.41
CA LEU A 184 -10.45 20.45 2.14
C LEU A 184 -10.37 21.59 1.12
N SER A 185 -11.09 22.68 1.36
CA SER A 185 -10.86 23.90 0.61
C SER A 185 -9.44 24.44 0.89
N ALA A 186 -8.92 25.28 0.03
CA ALA A 186 -7.60 25.89 0.21
C ALA A 186 -7.44 26.55 1.60
N ARG A 187 -8.49 27.18 2.11
CA ARG A 187 -8.49 27.80 3.44
C ARG A 187 -8.55 26.80 4.60
N GLU A 188 -9.31 25.74 4.44
CA GLU A 188 -9.34 24.68 5.44
C GLU A 188 -7.99 23.95 5.50
N SER A 189 -7.36 23.68 4.36
CA SER A 189 -6.00 23.09 4.29
C SER A 189 -4.97 24.00 4.94
N GLU A 190 -5.00 25.30 4.66
CA GLU A 190 -4.11 26.29 5.26
C GLU A 190 -4.24 26.32 6.78
N VAL A 191 -5.48 26.37 7.27
CA VAL A 191 -5.76 26.39 8.72
C VAL A 191 -5.31 25.07 9.37
N ILE A 192 -5.54 23.91 8.75
CA ILE A 192 -5.12 22.61 9.30
C ILE A 192 -3.59 22.49 9.37
N ARG A 193 -2.84 23.04 8.41
CA ARG A 193 -1.37 23.10 8.50
C ARG A 193 -0.92 23.90 9.73
N TRP A 194 -1.51 25.06 10.00
CA TRP A 194 -1.18 25.83 11.21
C TRP A 194 -1.59 25.09 12.50
N VAL A 195 -2.72 24.40 12.48
CA VAL A 195 -3.13 23.51 13.57
C VAL A 195 -2.08 22.41 13.80
N ALA A 196 -1.55 21.81 12.75
CA ALA A 196 -0.49 20.79 12.84
C ALA A 196 0.82 21.36 13.40
N HIS A 197 1.14 22.62 13.07
CA HIS A 197 2.27 23.37 13.67
C HIS A 197 2.04 23.82 15.12
N GLY A 198 0.97 23.37 15.77
CA GLY A 198 0.72 23.67 17.18
C GLY A 198 0.00 24.99 17.44
N LYS A 199 -0.32 25.80 16.42
CA LYS A 199 -0.90 27.13 16.58
C LYS A 199 -2.33 27.09 17.11
N THR A 200 -2.65 27.99 18.01
CA THR A 200 -4.00 28.21 18.53
C THR A 200 -4.83 29.06 17.55
N VAL A 201 -6.15 29.04 17.70
CA VAL A 201 -7.06 29.84 16.87
C VAL A 201 -6.70 31.32 16.85
N PRO A 202 -6.40 32.00 17.99
CA PRO A 202 -5.98 33.41 17.99
C PRO A 202 -4.67 33.65 17.22
N GLU A 203 -3.67 32.74 17.37
CA GLU A 203 -2.40 32.86 16.63
C GLU A 203 -2.62 32.71 15.13
N ILE A 204 -3.44 31.72 14.72
CA ILE A 204 -3.79 31.51 13.30
C ILE A 204 -4.53 32.73 12.75
N ALA A 205 -5.43 33.33 13.54
CA ALA A 205 -6.16 34.52 13.17
C ALA A 205 -5.20 35.70 12.89
N THR A 206 -4.19 35.88 13.74
CA THR A 206 -3.15 36.88 13.54
C THR A 206 -2.29 36.60 12.30
N ILE A 207 -1.86 35.31 12.12
CA ILE A 207 -1.00 34.93 10.99
C ILE A 207 -1.73 35.09 9.65
N LEU A 208 -3.00 34.77 9.60
CA LEU A 208 -3.80 34.80 8.36
C LEU A 208 -4.56 36.13 8.16
N GLU A 209 -4.37 37.09 9.07
CA GLU A 209 -5.07 38.39 9.07
C GLU A 209 -6.59 38.25 8.94
N ARG A 210 -7.17 37.40 9.79
CA ARG A 210 -8.61 37.09 9.84
C ARG A 210 -9.12 37.15 11.26
N SER A 211 -10.46 37.22 11.41
CA SER A 211 -11.07 37.13 12.73
C SER A 211 -10.94 35.72 13.33
N PRO A 212 -10.80 35.61 14.66
CA PRO A 212 -10.82 34.30 15.34
C PRO A 212 -12.06 33.46 15.01
N GLU A 213 -13.21 34.10 14.79
CA GLU A 213 -14.48 33.47 14.42
C GLU A 213 -14.37 32.81 13.05
N THR A 214 -13.74 33.49 12.07
CA THR A 214 -13.48 32.94 10.73
C THR A 214 -12.58 31.71 10.80
N ILE A 215 -11.54 31.75 11.62
CA ILE A 215 -10.64 30.60 11.82
C ILE A 215 -11.37 29.45 12.49
N LYS A 216 -12.17 29.71 13.55
CA LYS A 216 -13.01 28.66 14.18
C LYS A 216 -13.93 27.99 13.18
N PHE A 217 -14.54 28.76 12.29
CA PHE A 217 -15.41 28.23 11.22
C PHE A 217 -14.64 27.28 10.31
N HIS A 218 -13.46 27.67 9.81
CA HIS A 218 -12.64 26.81 8.96
C HIS A 218 -12.12 25.56 9.70
N VAL A 219 -11.71 25.68 10.96
CA VAL A 219 -11.30 24.54 11.80
C VAL A 219 -12.45 23.54 11.95
N LYS A 220 -13.66 24.03 12.28
CA LYS A 220 -14.85 23.19 12.44
C LYS A 220 -15.19 22.43 11.16
N ASN A 221 -15.17 23.13 10.03
CA ASN A 221 -15.48 22.54 8.73
C ASN A 221 -14.41 21.50 8.33
N ALA A 222 -13.14 21.83 8.52
CA ALA A 222 -12.05 20.90 8.27
C ALA A 222 -12.16 19.64 9.14
N TYR A 223 -12.46 19.77 10.43
CA TYR A 223 -12.66 18.62 11.31
C TYR A 223 -13.84 17.75 10.85
N ALA A 224 -14.94 18.37 10.44
CA ALA A 224 -16.11 17.63 9.93
C ALA A 224 -15.76 16.85 8.65
N LYS A 225 -15.06 17.48 7.71
CA LYS A 225 -14.62 16.85 6.45
C LYS A 225 -13.60 15.74 6.67
N LEU A 226 -12.70 15.90 7.64
CA LEU A 226 -11.72 14.88 8.04
C LEU A 226 -12.32 13.77 8.93
N GLY A 227 -13.60 13.86 9.33
CA GLY A 227 -14.19 12.96 10.31
C GLY A 227 -13.52 13.02 11.68
N ALA A 228 -12.85 14.14 12.00
CA ALA A 228 -12.04 14.27 13.19
C ALA A 228 -12.84 14.71 14.41
N ARG A 229 -12.57 14.07 15.57
CA ARG A 229 -13.26 14.36 16.84
C ARG A 229 -12.52 15.37 17.72
N ASN A 230 -11.24 15.56 17.48
CA ASN A 230 -10.40 16.49 18.23
C ASN A 230 -9.18 16.91 17.39
N ARG A 231 -8.36 17.84 17.92
CA ARG A 231 -7.18 18.38 17.25
C ARG A 231 -6.18 17.29 16.84
N GLY A 232 -5.81 16.41 17.75
CA GLY A 232 -4.85 15.33 17.47
C GLY A 232 -5.36 14.40 16.38
N HIS A 233 -6.64 14.04 16.41
CA HIS A 233 -7.29 13.23 15.38
C HIS A 233 -7.31 13.96 14.03
N ALA A 234 -7.59 15.27 14.01
CA ALA A 234 -7.58 16.05 12.77
C ALA A 234 -6.19 16.10 12.12
N VAL A 235 -5.14 16.31 12.90
CA VAL A 235 -3.76 16.30 12.43
C VAL A 235 -3.37 14.92 11.90
N SER A 236 -3.71 13.85 12.61
CA SER A 236 -3.46 12.48 12.18
C SER A 236 -4.17 12.17 10.85
N GLN A 237 -5.44 12.55 10.70
CA GLN A 237 -6.19 12.34 9.46
C GLN A 237 -5.63 13.17 8.30
N ALA A 238 -5.26 14.43 8.56
CA ALA A 238 -4.68 15.29 7.54
C ALA A 238 -3.30 14.76 7.05
N ALA A 239 -2.46 14.26 7.97
CA ALA A 239 -1.20 13.62 7.63
C ALA A 239 -1.43 12.36 6.78
N ARG A 240 -2.38 11.51 7.18
CA ARG A 240 -2.74 10.29 6.44
C ARG A 240 -3.21 10.57 5.01
N LEU A 241 -3.83 11.71 4.78
CA LEU A 241 -4.31 12.14 3.48
C LEU A 241 -3.29 12.98 2.68
N GLY A 242 -2.06 13.14 3.19
CA GLY A 242 -1.01 13.94 2.51
C GLY A 242 -1.35 15.43 2.41
N LEU A 243 -2.13 15.97 3.35
CA LEU A 243 -2.58 17.36 3.34
C LEU A 243 -1.68 18.32 4.15
N LEU A 244 -0.68 17.77 4.84
CA LEU A 244 0.30 18.50 5.66
C LEU A 244 1.63 18.66 4.96
#